data_44cad67b5cbfe7d068b827a9360913cc
#
_entry.id   44cad67b5cbfe7d068b827a9360913cc
#
_cell.length_a   1.000
_cell.length_b   1.000
_cell.length_c   1.000
_cell.angle_alpha   90.00
_cell.angle_beta   90.00
_cell.angle_gamma   90.00
#
_symmetry.space_group_name_H-M   'P 1'
#
loop_
_entity.id
_entity.type
_entity.pdbx_description
1 polymer ?
#
loop_
_entity_poly.entity_id
_entity_poly.type
_entity_poly.pdbx_seq_one_letter_code
_entity_poly.pdbx_strand_id
1 'polypeptide(L)'
;MDHIGVFKILEKLVSFETVSPPGNEAEAASYLANLLTAFGLQCRVQELGNDRANLIAVLDGKEPGPELMLNGHLDVVPAQGLWSSDPFEVKYSEDGKLFGRGTADMKGGVAAMCAAAMETASEGGITRGRLKLLFVADEECSNLG
;
A
#
# COMPACT_ATOMS: atom_id res chain seq x y z
N MET A 1 2.91 -18.66 10.60
CA MET A 1 2.70 -17.87 9.36
C MET A 1 4.02 -17.18 9.06
N ASP A 2 4.53 -17.32 7.85
CA ASP A 2 5.72 -16.57 7.46
C ASP A 2 5.38 -15.09 7.45
N HIS A 3 6.05 -14.29 8.27
CA HIS A 3 5.89 -12.85 8.27
C HIS A 3 6.35 -12.34 6.91
N ILE A 4 5.40 -11.86 6.11
CA ILE A 4 5.72 -11.13 4.88
C ILE A 4 6.32 -9.80 5.34
N GLY A 5 7.65 -9.70 5.28
CA GLY A 5 8.36 -8.50 5.70
C GLY A 5 7.99 -7.28 4.84
N VAL A 6 8.10 -6.08 5.41
CA VAL A 6 7.82 -4.80 4.75
C VAL A 6 8.49 -4.68 3.37
N PHE A 7 9.70 -5.23 3.23
CA PHE A 7 10.44 -5.19 1.96
C PHE A 7 9.77 -6.02 0.85
N LYS A 8 9.22 -7.20 1.17
CA LYS A 8 8.48 -8.01 0.18
C LYS A 8 7.19 -7.32 -0.28
N ILE A 9 6.51 -6.63 0.64
CA ILE A 9 5.34 -5.83 0.28
C ILE A 9 5.75 -4.69 -0.65
N LEU A 10 6.84 -3.98 -0.32
CA LEU A 10 7.36 -2.89 -1.14
C LEU A 10 7.80 -3.37 -2.52
N GLU A 11 8.57 -4.45 -2.60
CA GLU A 11 9.00 -5.05 -3.89
C GLU A 11 7.79 -5.33 -4.79
N LYS A 12 6.75 -5.97 -4.21
CA LYS A 12 5.53 -6.26 -4.97
C LYS A 12 4.78 -5.00 -5.36
N LEU A 13 4.67 -3.99 -4.48
CA LEU A 13 4.02 -2.73 -4.81
C LEU A 13 4.75 -1.98 -5.92
N VAL A 14 6.08 -1.93 -5.88
CA VAL A 14 6.88 -1.27 -6.92
C VAL A 14 6.72 -1.96 -8.27
N SER A 15 6.56 -3.29 -8.30
CA SER A 15 6.36 -4.04 -9.55
C SER A 15 5.02 -3.74 -10.26
N PHE A 16 4.06 -3.12 -9.60
CA PHE A 16 2.87 -2.60 -10.26
C PHE A 16 3.17 -1.22 -10.87
N GLU A 17 3.08 -1.11 -12.18
CA GLU A 17 3.31 0.14 -12.91
C GLU A 17 2.10 1.08 -12.81
N THR A 18 1.85 1.61 -11.64
CA THR A 18 0.72 2.50 -11.33
C THR A 18 1.03 3.96 -11.67
N VAL A 19 1.60 4.19 -12.84
CA VAL A 19 1.98 5.53 -13.31
C VAL A 19 0.72 6.34 -13.62
N SER A 20 0.59 7.51 -13.00
CA SER A 20 -0.53 8.42 -13.22
C SER A 20 -0.07 9.64 -14.05
N PRO A 21 -0.75 9.96 -15.17
CA PRO A 21 -1.75 9.20 -15.86
C PRO A 21 -1.17 8.01 -16.65
N PRO A 22 -1.94 6.94 -17.00
CA PRO A 22 -3.37 6.79 -16.82
C PRO A 22 -3.80 6.22 -15.46
N GLY A 23 -2.90 5.72 -14.65
CA GLY A 23 -3.15 4.98 -13.42
C GLY A 23 -2.92 3.48 -13.62
N ASN A 24 -3.62 2.59 -12.98
CA ASN A 24 -3.67 1.12 -12.96
C ASN A 24 -3.57 0.59 -11.53
N GLU A 25 -4.13 1.32 -10.58
CA GLU A 25 -4.01 1.02 -9.15
C GLU A 25 -4.86 -0.19 -8.73
N ALA A 26 -5.84 -0.61 -9.56
CA ALA A 26 -6.79 -1.68 -9.20
C ALA A 26 -6.10 -3.00 -8.85
N GLU A 27 -5.03 -3.39 -9.58
CA GLU A 27 -4.29 -4.61 -9.28
C GLU A 27 -3.51 -4.49 -7.96
N ALA A 28 -2.87 -3.35 -7.71
CA ALA A 28 -2.17 -3.08 -6.46
C ALA A 28 -3.13 -3.06 -5.25
N ALA A 29 -4.30 -2.40 -5.40
CA ALA A 29 -5.34 -2.38 -4.39
C ALA A 29 -5.87 -3.80 -4.09
N SER A 30 -6.11 -4.60 -5.13
CA SER A 30 -6.57 -5.99 -4.99
C SER A 30 -5.52 -6.88 -4.31
N TYR A 31 -4.25 -6.73 -4.67
CA TYR A 31 -3.15 -7.43 -4.00
C TYR A 31 -3.13 -7.13 -2.50
N LEU A 32 -3.17 -5.85 -2.12
CA LEU A 32 -3.17 -5.45 -0.71
C LEU A 32 -4.44 -5.89 0.02
N ALA A 33 -5.61 -5.85 -0.64
CA ALA A 33 -6.86 -6.34 -0.06
C ALA A 33 -6.77 -7.82 0.29
N ASN A 34 -6.25 -8.65 -0.61
CA ASN A 34 -6.06 -10.08 -0.38
C ASN A 34 -5.06 -10.34 0.76
N LEU A 35 -3.94 -9.61 0.75
CA LEU A 35 -2.91 -9.71 1.79
C LEU A 35 -3.48 -9.37 3.17
N LEU A 36 -4.13 -8.21 3.32
CA LEU A 36 -4.66 -7.73 4.60
C LEU A 36 -5.83 -8.57 5.10
N THR A 37 -6.67 -9.07 4.19
CA THR A 37 -7.77 -9.99 4.55
C THR A 37 -7.25 -11.29 5.16
N ALA A 38 -6.12 -11.82 4.67
CA ALA A 38 -5.49 -13.01 5.24
C ALA A 38 -5.04 -12.81 6.70
N PHE A 39 -4.85 -11.57 7.13
CA PHE A 39 -4.55 -11.19 8.52
C PHE A 39 -5.79 -10.74 9.32
N GLY A 40 -6.99 -10.87 8.75
CA GLY A 40 -8.26 -10.61 9.45
C GLY A 40 -8.77 -9.18 9.33
N LEU A 41 -8.17 -8.32 8.51
CA LEU A 41 -8.73 -7.01 8.21
C LEU A 41 -9.94 -7.15 7.26
N GLN A 42 -10.95 -6.31 7.46
CA GLN A 42 -12.07 -6.18 6.55
C GLN A 42 -11.68 -5.23 5.42
N CYS A 43 -11.57 -5.75 4.20
CA CYS A 43 -11.10 -5.00 3.05
C CYS A 43 -12.21 -4.75 2.03
N ARG A 44 -12.21 -3.54 1.45
CA ARG A 44 -13.07 -3.14 0.35
C ARG A 44 -12.22 -2.43 -0.71
N VAL A 45 -12.20 -2.99 -1.91
CA VAL A 45 -11.69 -2.31 -3.10
C VAL A 45 -12.83 -1.48 -3.69
N GLN A 46 -12.59 -0.19 -3.85
CA GLN A 46 -13.53 0.75 -4.45
C GLN A 46 -13.06 1.07 -5.86
N GLU A 47 -13.69 0.45 -6.85
CA GLU A 47 -13.38 0.70 -8.25
C GLU A 47 -13.81 2.11 -8.67
N LEU A 48 -12.93 2.80 -9.40
CA LEU A 48 -13.15 4.15 -9.94
C LEU A 48 -13.29 4.11 -11.48
N GLY A 49 -13.19 2.94 -12.09
CA GLY A 49 -13.13 2.76 -13.54
C GLY A 49 -11.71 2.89 -14.10
N ASN A 50 -11.52 2.49 -15.37
CA ASN A 50 -10.24 2.58 -16.09
C ASN A 50 -9.06 1.97 -15.31
N ASP A 51 -9.25 0.79 -14.74
CA ASP A 51 -8.25 0.05 -13.93
C ASP A 51 -7.75 0.82 -12.70
N ARG A 52 -8.51 1.78 -12.20
CA ARG A 52 -8.22 2.55 -11.01
C ARG A 52 -9.09 2.11 -9.84
N ALA A 53 -8.53 2.06 -8.64
CA ALA A 53 -9.26 1.73 -7.43
C ALA A 53 -8.60 2.27 -6.18
N ASN A 54 -9.43 2.59 -5.18
CA ASN A 54 -9.01 2.80 -3.81
C ASN A 54 -9.11 1.50 -3.01
N LEU A 55 -8.29 1.38 -1.96
CA LEU A 55 -8.42 0.33 -0.96
C LEU A 55 -8.79 0.95 0.40
N ILE A 56 -9.85 0.41 1.00
CA ILE A 56 -10.22 0.67 2.39
C ILE A 56 -10.04 -0.65 3.15
N ALA A 57 -9.22 -0.65 4.21
CA ALA A 57 -9.05 -1.81 5.07
C ALA A 57 -9.25 -1.40 6.53
N VAL A 58 -9.97 -2.22 7.29
CA VAL A 58 -10.34 -1.93 8.68
C VAL A 58 -9.99 -3.09 9.58
N LEU A 59 -9.33 -2.80 10.68
CA LEU A 59 -9.16 -3.69 11.82
C LEU A 59 -9.96 -3.13 13.00
N ASP A 60 -11.07 -3.81 13.33
CA ASP A 60 -11.89 -3.42 14.46
C ASP A 60 -11.28 -3.89 15.79
N GLY A 61 -11.36 -3.06 16.80
CA GLY A 61 -11.04 -3.40 18.18
C GLY A 61 -12.17 -4.20 18.85
N LYS A 62 -11.84 -4.81 19.99
CA LYS A 62 -12.78 -5.62 20.78
C LYS A 62 -13.86 -4.78 21.44
N GLU A 63 -13.59 -3.50 21.68
CA GLU A 63 -14.49 -2.54 22.31
C GLU A 63 -14.60 -1.26 21.46
N PRO A 64 -15.72 -0.53 21.52
CA PRO A 64 -15.84 0.78 20.90
C PRO A 64 -14.80 1.76 21.40
N GLY A 65 -14.30 2.62 20.53
CA GLY A 65 -13.28 3.62 20.85
C GLY A 65 -12.93 4.53 19.68
N PRO A 66 -11.80 5.26 19.77
CA PRO A 66 -11.38 6.16 18.73
C PRO A 66 -10.98 5.39 17.44
N GLU A 67 -11.06 6.09 16.32
CA GLU A 67 -10.54 5.60 15.02
C GLU A 67 -9.21 6.29 14.72
N LEU A 68 -8.18 5.49 14.38
CA LEU A 68 -6.96 5.95 13.77
C LEU A 68 -7.02 5.63 12.28
N MET A 69 -6.90 6.64 11.43
CA MET A 69 -6.78 6.44 9.99
C MET A 69 -5.35 6.72 9.53
N LEU A 70 -4.78 5.77 8.80
CA LEU A 70 -3.55 5.92 8.05
C LEU A 70 -3.89 6.03 6.58
N ASN A 71 -3.44 7.10 5.94
CA ASN A 71 -3.74 7.38 4.55
C ASN A 71 -2.47 7.38 3.69
N GLY A 72 -2.59 6.92 2.45
CA GLY A 72 -1.53 6.95 1.45
C GLY A 72 -2.10 6.79 0.05
N HIS A 73 -1.25 6.91 -0.98
CA HIS A 73 -1.63 6.71 -2.37
C HIS A 73 -0.89 5.53 -3.01
N LEU A 74 -1.48 4.98 -4.07
CA LEU A 74 -0.96 3.81 -4.79
C LEU A 74 -0.31 4.19 -6.13
N ASP A 75 -0.65 5.34 -6.67
CA ASP A 75 -0.10 5.84 -7.92
C ASP A 75 1.30 6.43 -7.74
N VAL A 76 1.97 6.63 -8.85
CA VAL A 76 3.32 7.20 -8.92
C VAL A 76 3.45 8.09 -10.15
N VAL A 77 4.30 9.11 -10.07
CA VAL A 77 4.67 9.91 -11.25
C VAL A 77 5.50 9.09 -12.25
N PRO A 78 5.52 9.49 -13.54
CA PRO A 78 6.34 8.82 -14.56
C PRO A 78 7.81 8.69 -14.16
N ALA A 79 8.42 7.58 -14.52
CA ALA A 79 9.86 7.35 -14.32
C ALA A 79 10.66 8.08 -15.38
N GLN A 80 10.76 9.40 -15.25
CA GLN A 80 11.52 10.25 -16.16
C GLN A 80 13.03 10.25 -15.85
N GLY A 81 13.84 10.56 -16.86
CA GLY A 81 15.29 10.67 -16.72
C GLY A 81 16.03 9.35 -16.96
N LEU A 82 17.31 9.34 -16.58
CA LEU A 82 18.17 8.17 -16.70
C LEU A 82 18.10 7.35 -15.41
N TRP A 83 17.64 6.13 -15.53
CA TRP A 83 17.66 5.14 -14.45
C TRP A 83 18.80 4.13 -14.69
N SER A 84 19.53 3.80 -13.64
CA SER A 84 20.60 2.78 -13.70
C SER A 84 20.08 1.35 -13.67
N SER A 85 18.77 1.17 -13.41
CA SER A 85 18.07 -0.12 -13.37
C SER A 85 16.61 0.10 -13.74
N ASP A 86 15.84 -0.97 -13.89
CA ASP A 86 14.39 -0.87 -14.09
C ASP A 86 13.76 -0.12 -12.90
N PRO A 87 13.03 0.99 -13.13
CA PRO A 87 12.40 1.76 -12.07
C PRO A 87 11.30 0.99 -11.33
N PHE A 88 10.73 -0.05 -11.93
CA PHE A 88 9.67 -0.89 -11.35
C PHE A 88 10.19 -2.20 -10.73
N GLU A 89 11.51 -2.30 -10.58
CA GLU A 89 12.19 -3.38 -9.86
C GLU A 89 13.03 -2.79 -8.72
N VAL A 90 12.73 -3.16 -7.46
CA VAL A 90 13.48 -2.65 -6.31
C VAL A 90 14.93 -3.14 -6.37
N LYS A 91 15.87 -2.22 -6.32
CA LYS A 91 17.31 -2.51 -6.19
C LYS A 91 17.80 -2.14 -4.79
N TYR A 92 18.65 -2.99 -4.26
CA TYR A 92 19.32 -2.80 -2.98
C TYR A 92 20.74 -2.33 -3.24
N SER A 93 21.15 -1.26 -2.56
CA SER A 93 22.54 -0.82 -2.56
C SER A 93 23.30 -1.40 -1.36
N GLU A 94 24.63 -1.40 -1.47
CA GLU A 94 25.51 -1.88 -0.41
C GLU A 94 25.40 -1.08 0.89
N ASP A 95 25.00 0.19 0.82
CA ASP A 95 24.75 1.07 1.98
C ASP A 95 23.32 0.95 2.54
N GLY A 96 22.56 -0.07 2.09
CA GLY A 96 21.23 -0.39 2.62
C GLY A 96 20.08 0.47 2.10
N LYS A 97 20.29 1.27 1.05
CA LYS A 97 19.21 2.03 0.41
C LYS A 97 18.45 1.18 -0.61
N LEU A 98 17.18 1.54 -0.78
CA LEU A 98 16.29 0.96 -1.76
C LEU A 98 16.02 1.95 -2.89
N PHE A 99 16.16 1.49 -4.13
CA PHE A 99 15.91 2.29 -5.32
C PHE A 99 14.77 1.66 -6.13
N GLY A 100 13.86 2.51 -6.60
CA GLY A 100 12.73 2.15 -7.43
C GLY A 100 11.71 3.28 -7.45
N ARG A 101 10.86 3.35 -8.49
CA ARG A 101 9.81 4.36 -8.58
C ARG A 101 8.77 4.10 -7.49
N GLY A 102 8.49 5.12 -6.67
CA GLY A 102 7.53 5.04 -5.56
C GLY A 102 8.10 4.47 -4.25
N THR A 103 9.38 4.08 -4.17
CA THR A 103 9.96 3.59 -2.91
C THR A 103 9.92 4.65 -1.80
N ALA A 104 10.11 5.92 -2.12
CA ALA A 104 10.04 7.04 -1.19
C ALA A 104 8.63 7.66 -1.16
N ASP A 105 8.00 7.83 -2.31
CA ASP A 105 6.70 8.46 -2.49
C ASP A 105 5.78 7.59 -3.36
N MET A 106 4.75 6.90 -2.71
CA MET A 106 4.83 6.59 -1.27
C MET A 106 4.59 5.10 -0.97
N LYS A 107 4.92 4.20 -1.92
CA LYS A 107 4.74 2.75 -1.77
C LYS A 107 5.51 2.17 -0.58
N GLY A 108 6.66 2.78 -0.20
CA GLY A 108 7.37 2.44 1.03
C GLY A 108 6.56 2.71 2.29
N GLY A 109 5.90 3.87 2.36
CA GLY A 109 4.98 4.22 3.43
C GLY A 109 3.77 3.28 3.47
N VAL A 110 3.17 2.98 2.30
CA VAL A 110 2.06 2.02 2.20
C VAL A 110 2.49 0.63 2.71
N ALA A 111 3.65 0.14 2.29
CA ALA A 111 4.17 -1.15 2.75
C ALA A 111 4.38 -1.18 4.27
N ALA A 112 4.92 -0.10 4.86
CA ALA A 112 5.11 0.02 6.31
C ALA A 112 3.78 0.03 7.06
N MET A 113 2.77 0.77 6.57
CA MET A 113 1.43 0.79 7.17
C MET A 113 0.76 -0.58 7.11
N CYS A 114 0.87 -1.30 5.99
CA CYS A 114 0.36 -2.68 5.87
C CYS A 114 1.06 -3.62 6.85
N ALA A 115 2.39 -3.58 6.92
CA ALA A 115 3.16 -4.44 7.82
C ALA A 115 2.78 -4.19 9.29
N ALA A 116 2.64 -2.93 9.71
CA ALA A 116 2.23 -2.56 11.07
C ALA A 116 0.81 -3.04 11.39
N ALA A 117 -0.14 -2.93 10.44
CA ALA A 117 -1.50 -3.42 10.62
C ALA A 117 -1.55 -4.96 10.74
N MET A 118 -0.77 -5.66 9.91
CA MET A 118 -0.67 -7.13 9.94
C MET A 118 -0.04 -7.62 11.26
N GLU A 119 1.02 -6.96 11.72
CA GLU A 119 1.65 -7.27 13.00
C GLU A 119 0.68 -7.05 14.17
N THR A 120 -0.01 -5.90 14.20
CA THR A 120 -1.06 -5.60 15.20
C THR A 120 -2.14 -6.68 15.21
N ALA A 121 -2.63 -7.11 14.05
CA ALA A 121 -3.63 -8.16 13.95
C ALA A 121 -3.10 -9.50 14.47
N SER A 122 -1.85 -9.85 14.16
CA SER A 122 -1.20 -11.11 14.58
C SER A 122 -0.93 -11.17 16.07
N GLU A 123 -0.68 -10.06 16.72
CA GLU A 123 -0.44 -9.93 18.16
C GLU A 123 -1.72 -9.90 19.03
N GLY A 124 -2.87 -10.18 18.43
CA GLY A 124 -4.16 -10.28 19.12
C GLY A 124 -5.11 -9.12 18.85
N GLY A 125 -4.75 -8.24 17.93
CA GLY A 125 -5.58 -7.14 17.46
C GLY A 125 -5.61 -5.94 18.40
N ILE A 126 -6.58 -5.07 18.17
CA ILE A 126 -6.77 -3.82 18.92
C ILE A 126 -7.74 -4.07 20.08
N THR A 127 -7.42 -3.58 21.26
CA THR A 127 -8.31 -3.70 22.42
C THR A 127 -9.53 -2.79 22.28
N ARG A 128 -9.34 -1.55 21.83
CA ARG A 128 -10.40 -0.54 21.78
C ARG A 128 -10.25 0.38 20.58
N GLY A 129 -11.38 0.68 19.90
CA GLY A 129 -11.41 1.56 18.74
C GLY A 129 -11.17 0.79 17.44
N ARG A 130 -10.62 1.43 16.43
CA ARG A 130 -10.29 0.79 15.16
C ARG A 130 -9.09 1.43 14.46
N LEU A 131 -8.40 0.62 13.68
CA LEU A 131 -7.42 1.07 12.69
C LEU A 131 -8.06 1.00 11.30
N LYS A 132 -7.99 2.09 10.56
CA LYS A 132 -8.40 2.16 9.16
C LYS A 132 -7.19 2.51 8.30
N LEU A 133 -6.98 1.74 7.24
CA LEU A 133 -6.07 2.06 6.16
C LEU A 133 -6.91 2.55 4.98
N LEU A 134 -6.51 3.68 4.39
CA LEU A 134 -7.10 4.21 3.17
C LEU A 134 -5.98 4.45 2.18
N PHE A 135 -5.98 3.69 1.09
CA PHE A 135 -5.01 3.88 0.01
C PHE A 135 -5.75 4.31 -1.24
N VAL A 136 -5.44 5.51 -1.71
CA VAL A 136 -6.15 6.18 -2.80
C VAL A 136 -5.39 6.08 -4.13
N ALA A 137 -6.13 6.24 -5.20
CA ALA A 137 -5.61 6.39 -6.55
C ALA A 137 -5.53 7.87 -6.93
N ASP A 138 -4.67 8.20 -7.91
CA ASP A 138 -4.65 9.50 -8.59
C ASP A 138 -4.25 10.71 -7.72
N GLU A 139 -3.50 10.48 -6.66
CA GLU A 139 -3.03 11.57 -5.81
C GLU A 139 -2.05 12.49 -6.55
N GLU A 140 -1.16 11.88 -7.35
CA GLU A 140 -0.09 12.57 -8.10
C GLU A 140 -0.59 13.38 -9.32
N CYS A 141 -1.88 13.32 -9.64
CA CYS A 141 -2.42 13.95 -10.86
C CYS A 141 -3.67 14.78 -10.61
N SER A 142 -4.83 14.17 -10.41
CA SER A 142 -6.11 14.88 -10.37
C SER A 142 -6.95 14.64 -9.10
N ASN A 143 -6.49 13.82 -8.19
CA ASN A 143 -7.15 13.48 -6.92
C ASN A 143 -8.57 12.94 -7.12
N LEU A 144 -8.72 11.90 -7.95
CA LEU A 144 -9.99 11.18 -8.13
C LEU A 144 -10.32 10.25 -6.96
N GLY A 145 -9.31 9.91 -6.15
CA GLY A 145 -9.37 8.93 -5.07
C GLY A 145 -10.01 9.40 -3.77
#